data_dd3c2cb771f2a3f0f2b75c9bd6ec6946
#
_entry.id   dd3c2cb771f2a3f0f2b75c9bd6ec6946
#
_cell.length_a   1.000
_cell.length_b   1.000
_cell.length_c   1.000
_cell.angle_alpha   90.00
_cell.angle_beta   90.00
_cell.angle_gamma   90.00
#
_symmetry.space_group_name_H-M   'P 1'
#
loop_
_entity.id
_entity.type
_entity.pdbx_description
1 polymer ?
#
loop_
_entity_poly.entity_id
_entity_poly.type
_entity_poly.pdbx_seq_one_letter_code
_entity_poly.pdbx_strand_id
1 'polypeptide(L)'
;MTRSIGEKLRSYKRTPGSFILMLLVMLSAIITFAVLLFLIAYILINGIPHIKPELFALKYTSENGSLFPALINTIIMTALSLIIAVPFGIFSAIFLVEYAKRGNKFINVIRITTETLSGIPSIVYGLFGMLFFVTTLKWGYSLLAGAFTLSIMILPLIMCTTEEALKAVPDSFGLGAVKLRTVFRIVLPSAVPGILAGVILAVGRIVGETAALIYTAGTVADIPDGVMGSGRTLAVHMYSMSREGLHMDQAYATAVVLLVLVIGINWLSGFIAKKITKGNGNGEN
;
A
#
# COMPACT_ATOMS: atom_id res chain seq x y z
N MET A 1 -35.46 5.35 3.76
CA MET A 1 -36.28 4.42 4.57
C MET A 1 -35.49 3.16 4.82
N THR A 2 -34.89 3.02 5.96
CA THR A 2 -34.12 1.84 6.39
C THR A 2 -35.08 0.78 6.90
N ARG A 3 -35.34 -0.26 6.09
CA ARG A 3 -36.10 -1.43 6.55
C ARG A 3 -35.40 -2.05 7.75
N SER A 4 -36.17 -2.31 8.83
CA SER A 4 -35.61 -2.92 10.05
C SER A 4 -35.05 -4.30 9.74
N ILE A 5 -34.00 -4.72 10.47
CA ILE A 5 -33.33 -6.03 10.30
C ILE A 5 -34.36 -7.17 10.36
N GLY A 6 -35.42 -7.05 11.18
CA GLY A 6 -36.49 -8.03 11.30
C GLY A 6 -37.37 -8.17 10.05
N GLU A 7 -37.64 -7.06 9.32
CA GLU A 7 -38.40 -7.11 8.04
C GLU A 7 -37.58 -7.75 6.91
N LYS A 8 -36.27 -7.50 6.88
CA LYS A 8 -35.36 -8.17 5.94
C LYS A 8 -35.32 -9.69 6.18
N LEU A 9 -35.21 -10.12 7.44
CA LEU A 9 -35.22 -11.54 7.82
C LEU A 9 -36.55 -12.24 7.47
N ARG A 10 -37.71 -11.56 7.61
CA ARG A 10 -39.00 -12.10 7.19
C ARG A 10 -39.17 -12.23 5.67
N SER A 11 -38.58 -11.31 4.91
CA SER A 11 -38.57 -11.35 3.44
C SER A 11 -37.80 -12.56 2.92
N TYR A 12 -36.68 -12.94 3.55
CA TYR A 12 -35.85 -14.08 3.16
C TYR A 12 -36.52 -15.45 3.44
N LYS A 13 -37.43 -15.54 4.41
CA LYS A 13 -38.21 -16.78 4.65
C LYS A 13 -39.15 -17.16 3.50
N ARG A 14 -39.48 -16.23 2.60
CA ARG A 14 -40.35 -16.48 1.45
C ARG A 14 -39.61 -17.04 0.21
N THR A 15 -38.29 -16.95 0.18
CA THR A 15 -37.45 -17.42 -0.94
C THR A 15 -36.31 -18.27 -0.37
N PRO A 16 -36.46 -19.62 -0.35
CA PRO A 16 -35.48 -20.51 0.30
C PRO A 16 -34.07 -20.40 -0.29
N GLY A 17 -33.94 -20.18 -1.61
CA GLY A 17 -32.64 -19.97 -2.24
C GLY A 17 -31.91 -18.70 -1.78
N SER A 18 -32.66 -17.60 -1.59
CA SER A 18 -32.10 -16.34 -1.07
C SER A 18 -31.67 -16.44 0.41
N PHE A 19 -32.37 -17.26 1.18
CA PHE A 19 -32.01 -17.55 2.58
C PHE A 19 -30.69 -18.35 2.66
N ILE A 20 -30.54 -19.38 1.84
CA ILE A 20 -29.30 -20.18 1.76
C ILE A 20 -28.12 -19.32 1.35
N LEU A 21 -28.27 -18.48 0.32
CA LEU A 21 -27.23 -17.55 -0.10
C LEU A 21 -26.82 -16.57 1.00
N MET A 22 -27.80 -15.99 1.72
CA MET A 22 -27.52 -15.12 2.85
C MET A 22 -26.72 -15.85 3.95
N LEU A 23 -27.11 -17.10 4.27
CA LEU A 23 -26.41 -17.92 5.26
C LEU A 23 -24.96 -18.21 4.84
N LEU A 24 -24.76 -18.55 3.57
CA LEU A 24 -23.42 -18.81 3.03
C LEU A 24 -22.54 -17.54 3.07
N VAL A 25 -23.09 -16.37 2.71
CA VAL A 25 -22.36 -15.10 2.79
C VAL A 25 -22.02 -14.76 4.24
N MET A 26 -22.94 -14.91 5.18
CA MET A 26 -22.66 -14.70 6.60
C MET A 26 -21.60 -15.67 7.14
N LEU A 27 -21.71 -16.93 6.79
CA LEU A 27 -20.75 -17.97 7.22
C LEU A 27 -19.35 -17.66 6.67
N SER A 28 -19.24 -17.31 5.38
CA SER A 28 -17.96 -16.96 4.77
C SER A 28 -17.35 -15.69 5.42
N ALA A 29 -18.16 -14.69 5.72
CA ALA A 29 -17.70 -13.49 6.43
C ALA A 29 -17.18 -13.81 7.84
N ILE A 30 -17.91 -14.64 8.59
CA ILE A 30 -17.50 -15.07 9.94
C ILE A 30 -16.19 -15.87 9.88
N ILE A 31 -16.09 -16.82 8.95
CA ILE A 31 -14.87 -17.63 8.77
C ILE A 31 -13.69 -16.73 8.43
N THR A 32 -13.85 -15.83 7.46
CA THR A 32 -12.79 -14.89 7.07
C THR A 32 -12.31 -14.06 8.25
N PHE A 33 -13.25 -13.49 9.01
CA PHE A 33 -12.93 -12.70 10.20
C PHE A 33 -12.25 -13.52 11.30
N ALA A 34 -12.73 -14.73 11.54
CA ALA A 34 -12.14 -15.64 12.51
C ALA A 34 -10.71 -16.06 12.12
N VAL A 35 -10.46 -16.34 10.85
CA VAL A 35 -9.11 -16.66 10.35
C VAL A 35 -8.17 -15.47 10.49
N LEU A 36 -8.62 -14.25 10.17
CA LEU A 36 -7.82 -13.04 10.34
C LEU A 36 -7.45 -12.81 11.82
N LEU A 37 -8.44 -12.91 12.72
CA LEU A 37 -8.19 -12.79 14.16
C LEU A 37 -7.25 -13.89 14.68
N PHE A 38 -7.43 -15.12 14.21
CA PHE A 38 -6.55 -16.23 14.56
C PHE A 38 -5.10 -15.97 14.13
N LEU A 39 -4.88 -15.51 12.89
CA LEU A 39 -3.54 -15.19 12.40
C LEU A 39 -2.88 -14.08 13.22
N ILE A 40 -3.62 -12.99 13.50
CA ILE A 40 -3.11 -11.88 14.33
C ILE A 40 -2.77 -12.40 15.75
N ALA A 41 -3.68 -13.13 16.37
CA ALA A 41 -3.46 -13.69 17.72
C ALA A 41 -2.27 -14.64 17.73
N TYR A 42 -2.14 -15.50 16.72
CA TYR A 42 -1.02 -16.42 16.59
C TYR A 42 0.33 -15.69 16.50
N ILE A 43 0.42 -14.64 15.67
CA ILE A 43 1.63 -13.81 15.55
C ILE A 43 1.94 -13.13 16.88
N LEU A 44 0.95 -12.56 17.57
CA LEU A 44 1.15 -11.87 18.84
C LEU A 44 1.58 -12.82 19.96
N ILE A 45 0.95 -14.00 20.08
CA ILE A 45 1.26 -14.97 21.12
C ILE A 45 2.68 -15.53 20.95
N ASN A 46 3.10 -15.82 19.72
CA ASN A 46 4.44 -16.34 19.46
C ASN A 46 5.51 -15.26 19.34
N GLY A 47 5.17 -14.03 19.03
CA GLY A 47 6.16 -12.98 18.79
C GLY A 47 6.44 -12.09 20.00
N ILE A 48 5.41 -11.71 20.79
CA ILE A 48 5.58 -10.79 21.94
C ILE A 48 6.61 -11.30 22.96
N PRO A 49 6.64 -12.60 23.36
CA PRO A 49 7.61 -13.08 24.31
C PRO A 49 9.07 -12.97 23.86
N HIS A 50 9.29 -12.89 22.54
CA HIS A 50 10.63 -12.84 21.94
C HIS A 50 11.07 -11.43 21.55
N ILE A 51 10.32 -10.38 21.90
CA ILE A 51 10.72 -8.98 21.74
C ILE A 51 11.72 -8.63 22.84
N LYS A 52 13.01 -8.72 22.51
CA LYS A 52 14.11 -8.38 23.42
C LYS A 52 14.80 -7.09 22.95
N PRO A 53 15.48 -6.33 23.86
CA PRO A 53 16.23 -5.13 23.47
C PRO A 53 17.30 -5.38 22.41
N GLU A 54 17.86 -6.59 22.37
CA GLU A 54 18.88 -7.02 21.38
C GLU A 54 18.38 -6.93 19.95
N LEU A 55 17.07 -7.15 19.69
CA LEU A 55 16.44 -6.99 18.38
C LEU A 55 16.50 -5.56 17.84
N PHE A 56 16.70 -4.58 18.70
CA PHE A 56 16.81 -3.16 18.32
C PHE A 56 18.26 -2.66 18.32
N ALA A 57 19.24 -3.56 18.34
CA ALA A 57 20.65 -3.20 18.21
C ALA A 57 20.91 -2.52 16.85
N LEU A 58 21.79 -1.51 16.84
CA LEU A 58 22.09 -0.73 15.62
C LEU A 58 22.77 -1.57 14.52
N LYS A 59 23.53 -2.59 14.91
CA LYS A 59 24.21 -3.50 13.99
C LYS A 59 23.58 -4.88 14.05
N TYR A 60 23.35 -5.45 12.88
CA TYR A 60 22.92 -6.83 12.74
C TYR A 60 24.10 -7.78 12.98
N THR A 61 23.86 -8.83 13.76
CA THR A 61 24.71 -10.02 13.86
C THR A 61 23.83 -11.26 13.78
N SER A 62 24.39 -12.39 13.36
CA SER A 62 23.61 -13.65 13.32
C SER A 62 23.10 -14.09 14.70
N GLU A 63 23.73 -13.64 15.78
CA GLU A 63 23.32 -13.95 17.14
C GLU A 63 22.16 -13.07 17.63
N ASN A 64 22.22 -11.75 17.36
CA ASN A 64 21.19 -10.81 17.85
C ASN A 64 19.95 -10.73 16.97
N GLY A 65 20.04 -11.14 15.69
CA GLY A 65 18.92 -11.08 14.75
C GLY A 65 18.28 -9.70 14.61
N SER A 66 19.06 -8.61 14.80
CA SER A 66 18.56 -7.25 14.90
C SER A 66 17.71 -6.85 13.69
N LEU A 67 16.52 -6.33 13.95
CA LEU A 67 15.58 -5.79 12.96
C LEU A 67 15.77 -4.28 12.69
N PHE A 68 16.57 -3.58 13.51
CA PHE A 68 16.70 -2.12 13.42
C PHE A 68 17.21 -1.63 12.06
N PRO A 69 18.27 -2.20 11.46
CA PRO A 69 18.68 -1.83 10.10
C PRO A 69 17.56 -2.01 9.07
N ALA A 70 16.82 -3.13 9.16
CA ALA A 70 15.72 -3.42 8.25
C ALA A 70 14.54 -2.44 8.42
N LEU A 71 14.28 -1.97 9.65
CA LEU A 71 13.29 -0.94 9.94
C LEU A 71 13.66 0.38 9.24
N ILE A 72 14.90 0.83 9.36
CA ILE A 72 15.38 2.05 8.71
C ILE A 72 15.29 1.92 7.18
N ASN A 73 15.74 0.79 6.63
CA ASN A 73 15.63 0.52 5.20
C ASN A 73 14.18 0.52 4.71
N THR A 74 13.22 0.03 5.53
CA THR A 74 11.79 0.07 5.21
C THR A 74 11.29 1.51 5.10
N ILE A 75 11.67 2.38 6.02
CA ILE A 75 11.29 3.79 6.00
C ILE A 75 11.87 4.49 4.77
N ILE A 76 13.17 4.31 4.51
CA ILE A 76 13.85 4.88 3.33
C ILE A 76 13.20 4.39 2.04
N MET A 77 12.97 3.09 1.93
CA MET A 77 12.34 2.46 0.76
C MET A 77 10.94 3.02 0.51
N THR A 78 10.14 3.12 1.57
CA THR A 78 8.77 3.67 1.50
C THR A 78 8.80 5.11 1.05
N ALA A 79 9.65 5.95 1.65
CA ALA A 79 9.78 7.35 1.29
C ALA A 79 10.22 7.53 -0.18
N LEU A 80 11.26 6.83 -0.62
CA LEU A 80 11.75 6.90 -2.00
C LEU A 80 10.69 6.47 -3.01
N SER A 81 10.01 5.35 -2.75
CA SER A 81 8.97 4.85 -3.65
C SER A 81 7.79 5.82 -3.78
N LEU A 82 7.36 6.43 -2.66
CA LEU A 82 6.27 7.41 -2.68
C LEU A 82 6.68 8.73 -3.34
N ILE A 83 7.89 9.23 -3.10
CA ILE A 83 8.41 10.46 -3.74
C ILE A 83 8.36 10.33 -5.26
N ILE A 84 8.61 9.12 -5.78
CA ILE A 84 8.54 8.84 -7.22
C ILE A 84 7.09 8.62 -7.66
N ALA A 85 6.37 7.68 -7.04
CA ALA A 85 5.08 7.21 -7.54
C ALA A 85 3.93 8.22 -7.34
N VAL A 86 3.90 8.95 -6.22
CA VAL A 86 2.78 9.85 -5.89
C VAL A 86 2.63 10.99 -6.90
N PRO A 87 3.69 11.74 -7.24
CA PRO A 87 3.56 12.80 -8.25
C PRO A 87 3.10 12.25 -9.60
N PHE A 88 3.75 11.19 -10.08
CA PHE A 88 3.39 10.60 -11.38
C PHE A 88 1.96 10.06 -11.41
N GLY A 89 1.52 9.39 -10.34
CA GLY A 89 0.17 8.85 -10.21
C GLY A 89 -0.90 9.95 -10.20
N ILE A 90 -0.70 11.00 -9.39
CA ILE A 90 -1.64 12.12 -9.28
C ILE A 90 -1.72 12.89 -10.61
N PHE A 91 -0.60 13.27 -11.21
CA PHE A 91 -0.61 14.02 -12.47
C PHE A 91 -1.21 13.19 -13.62
N SER A 92 -0.92 11.89 -13.68
CA SER A 92 -1.54 11.00 -14.67
C SER A 92 -3.06 10.93 -14.50
N ALA A 93 -3.56 10.81 -13.27
CA ALA A 93 -4.99 10.78 -12.98
C ALA A 93 -5.67 12.12 -13.35
N ILE A 94 -5.06 13.26 -12.99
CA ILE A 94 -5.56 14.59 -13.39
C ILE A 94 -5.65 14.68 -14.91
N PHE A 95 -4.62 14.24 -15.62
CA PHE A 95 -4.64 14.25 -17.08
C PHE A 95 -5.79 13.40 -17.63
N LEU A 96 -6.00 12.18 -17.10
CA LEU A 96 -7.03 11.25 -17.56
C LEU A 96 -8.47 11.76 -17.29
N VAL A 97 -8.68 12.44 -16.15
CA VAL A 97 -10.02 12.93 -15.78
C VAL A 97 -10.34 14.25 -16.48
N GLU A 98 -9.39 15.19 -16.45
CA GLU A 98 -9.66 16.58 -16.81
C GLU A 98 -9.33 16.93 -18.26
N TYR A 99 -8.28 16.35 -18.82
CA TYR A 99 -7.77 16.71 -20.14
C TYR A 99 -8.07 15.70 -21.22
N ALA A 100 -8.39 14.48 -20.83
CA ALA A 100 -8.64 13.40 -21.75
C ALA A 100 -10.00 13.57 -22.46
N LYS A 101 -10.03 13.60 -23.80
CA LYS A 101 -11.27 13.63 -24.58
C LYS A 101 -11.99 12.27 -24.45
N ARG A 102 -13.28 12.29 -24.14
CA ARG A 102 -14.12 11.07 -24.14
C ARG A 102 -14.05 10.39 -25.51
N GLY A 103 -13.80 9.07 -25.52
CA GLY A 103 -13.71 8.28 -26.75
C GLY A 103 -12.34 8.22 -27.41
N ASN A 104 -11.30 8.84 -26.82
CA ASN A 104 -9.94 8.71 -27.35
C ASN A 104 -9.38 7.29 -27.08
N LYS A 105 -9.02 6.59 -28.17
CA LYS A 105 -8.48 5.22 -28.12
C LYS A 105 -7.20 5.10 -27.28
N PHE A 106 -6.35 6.12 -27.31
CA PHE A 106 -5.10 6.14 -26.52
C PHE A 106 -5.37 6.12 -25.00
N ILE A 107 -6.39 6.84 -24.56
CA ILE A 107 -6.79 6.87 -23.14
C ILE A 107 -7.34 5.52 -22.70
N ASN A 108 -8.12 4.88 -23.56
CA ASN A 108 -8.63 3.54 -23.28
C ASN A 108 -7.48 2.52 -23.14
N VAL A 109 -6.45 2.63 -23.98
CA VAL A 109 -5.24 1.79 -23.86
C VAL A 109 -4.54 2.03 -22.52
N ILE A 110 -4.36 3.30 -22.08
CA ILE A 110 -3.75 3.61 -20.78
C ILE A 110 -4.54 2.95 -19.64
N ARG A 111 -5.88 3.07 -19.63
CA ARG A 111 -6.73 2.46 -18.60
C ARG A 111 -6.59 0.94 -18.56
N ILE A 112 -6.75 0.28 -19.71
CA ILE A 112 -6.60 -1.17 -19.81
C ILE A 112 -5.20 -1.60 -19.33
N THR A 113 -4.15 -0.88 -19.73
CA THR A 113 -2.78 -1.16 -19.28
C THR A 113 -2.65 -1.01 -17.76
N THR A 114 -3.22 0.05 -17.18
CA THR A 114 -3.19 0.29 -15.73
C THR A 114 -3.94 -0.80 -14.96
N GLU A 115 -5.11 -1.20 -15.42
CA GLU A 115 -5.89 -2.30 -14.83
C GLU A 115 -5.13 -3.62 -14.94
N THR A 116 -4.51 -3.90 -16.09
CA THR A 116 -3.70 -5.11 -16.31
C THR A 116 -2.48 -5.12 -15.38
N LEU A 117 -1.75 -4.00 -15.27
CA LEU A 117 -0.60 -3.88 -14.38
C LEU A 117 -0.99 -4.12 -12.92
N SER A 118 -2.15 -3.63 -12.47
CA SER A 118 -2.59 -3.83 -11.07
C SER A 118 -2.79 -5.30 -10.70
N GLY A 119 -3.05 -6.17 -11.68
CA GLY A 119 -3.25 -7.62 -11.52
C GLY A 119 -1.97 -8.45 -11.59
N ILE A 120 -0.83 -7.87 -11.95
CA ILE A 120 0.44 -8.61 -12.09
C ILE A 120 0.98 -9.00 -10.69
N PRO A 121 1.39 -10.27 -10.47
CA PRO A 121 2.05 -10.69 -9.23
C PRO A 121 3.34 -9.91 -8.96
N SER A 122 3.59 -9.55 -7.69
CA SER A 122 4.74 -8.71 -7.31
C SER A 122 6.10 -9.31 -7.69
N ILE A 123 6.21 -10.64 -7.70
CA ILE A 123 7.44 -11.33 -8.14
C ILE A 123 7.81 -10.99 -9.60
N VAL A 124 6.82 -10.80 -10.48
CA VAL A 124 7.07 -10.43 -11.88
C VAL A 124 7.65 -9.03 -11.97
N TYR A 125 7.16 -8.09 -11.15
CA TYR A 125 7.79 -6.77 -11.01
C TYR A 125 9.23 -6.88 -10.50
N GLY A 126 9.48 -7.77 -9.54
CA GLY A 126 10.83 -8.04 -9.04
C GLY A 126 11.76 -8.56 -10.11
N LEU A 127 11.32 -9.52 -10.91
CA LEU A 127 12.11 -10.06 -12.03
C LEU A 127 12.37 -9.00 -13.11
N PHE A 128 11.37 -8.21 -13.46
CA PHE A 128 11.55 -7.06 -14.36
C PHE A 128 12.57 -6.07 -13.79
N GLY A 129 12.42 -5.70 -12.53
CA GLY A 129 13.34 -4.77 -11.86
C GLY A 129 14.78 -5.31 -11.78
N MET A 130 14.93 -6.61 -11.54
CA MET A 130 16.22 -7.27 -11.56
C MET A 130 16.87 -7.20 -12.96
N LEU A 131 16.13 -7.56 -14.01
CA LEU A 131 16.65 -7.55 -15.36
C LEU A 131 16.95 -6.13 -15.83
N PHE A 132 16.09 -5.16 -15.55
CA PHE A 132 16.22 -3.81 -16.06
C PHE A 132 17.13 -2.94 -15.19
N PHE A 133 16.81 -2.75 -13.89
CA PHE A 133 17.57 -1.83 -13.03
C PHE A 133 18.89 -2.45 -12.55
N VAL A 134 18.85 -3.71 -12.06
CA VAL A 134 20.02 -4.34 -11.46
C VAL A 134 21.03 -4.73 -12.54
N THR A 135 20.56 -5.40 -13.60
CA THR A 135 21.44 -6.01 -14.62
C THR A 135 21.73 -5.06 -15.79
N THR A 136 20.68 -4.54 -16.48
CA THR A 136 20.87 -3.73 -17.69
C THR A 136 21.43 -2.35 -17.38
N LEU A 137 20.86 -1.64 -16.39
CA LEU A 137 21.37 -0.33 -15.94
C LEU A 137 22.59 -0.45 -15.02
N LYS A 138 22.97 -1.67 -14.63
CA LYS A 138 24.14 -1.96 -13.79
C LYS A 138 24.11 -1.24 -12.42
N TRP A 139 22.90 -0.99 -11.87
CA TRP A 139 22.78 -0.39 -10.54
C TRP A 139 23.12 -1.38 -9.42
N GLY A 140 23.19 -2.68 -9.72
CA GLY A 140 23.32 -3.71 -8.70
C GLY A 140 22.09 -3.84 -7.83
N TYR A 141 22.15 -4.72 -6.85
CA TYR A 141 21.15 -4.77 -5.79
C TYR A 141 21.25 -3.48 -4.97
N SER A 142 20.18 -2.68 -4.96
CA SER A 142 20.20 -1.36 -4.32
C SER A 142 18.81 -0.91 -3.86
N LEU A 143 18.77 -0.06 -2.83
CA LEU A 143 17.52 0.56 -2.39
C LEU A 143 16.87 1.34 -3.55
N LEU A 144 17.66 1.95 -4.41
CA LEU A 144 17.16 2.70 -5.56
C LEU A 144 16.47 1.78 -6.59
N ALA A 145 17.07 0.64 -6.94
CA ALA A 145 16.45 -0.35 -7.84
C ALA A 145 15.14 -0.89 -7.25
N GLY A 146 15.12 -1.16 -5.94
CA GLY A 146 13.90 -1.53 -5.22
C GLY A 146 12.84 -0.44 -5.26
N ALA A 147 13.21 0.81 -4.97
CA ALA A 147 12.29 1.94 -4.94
C ALA A 147 11.64 2.21 -6.32
N PHE A 148 12.40 2.15 -7.41
CA PHE A 148 11.83 2.28 -8.75
C PHE A 148 10.90 1.13 -9.11
N THR A 149 11.26 -0.10 -8.74
CA THR A 149 10.41 -1.28 -8.97
C THR A 149 9.09 -1.17 -8.21
N LEU A 150 9.15 -0.78 -6.93
CA LEU A 150 7.96 -0.55 -6.12
C LEU A 150 7.13 0.62 -6.65
N SER A 151 7.78 1.69 -7.11
CA SER A 151 7.09 2.85 -7.70
C SER A 151 6.26 2.44 -8.91
N ILE A 152 6.81 1.63 -9.81
CA ILE A 152 6.08 1.09 -10.96
C ILE A 152 4.90 0.22 -10.50
N MET A 153 5.10 -0.61 -9.47
CA MET A 153 4.09 -1.51 -8.94
C MET A 153 2.91 -0.78 -8.28
N ILE A 154 3.17 0.32 -7.56
CA ILE A 154 2.12 1.09 -6.84
C ILE A 154 1.50 2.20 -7.68
N LEU A 155 2.13 2.58 -8.78
CA LEU A 155 1.65 3.65 -9.68
C LEU A 155 0.21 3.43 -10.14
N PRO A 156 -0.20 2.23 -10.63
CA PRO A 156 -1.58 1.95 -11.01
C PRO A 156 -2.57 2.17 -9.86
N LEU A 157 -2.21 1.75 -8.63
CA LEU A 157 -3.05 1.91 -7.45
C LEU A 157 -3.30 3.39 -7.15
N ILE A 158 -2.23 4.21 -7.10
CA ILE A 158 -2.33 5.64 -6.83
C ILE A 158 -3.11 6.35 -7.94
N MET A 159 -2.88 5.96 -9.19
CA MET A 159 -3.58 6.55 -10.34
C MET A 159 -5.08 6.26 -10.31
N CYS A 160 -5.48 4.99 -10.09
CA CYS A 160 -6.90 4.61 -10.04
C CYS A 160 -7.63 5.25 -8.87
N THR A 161 -7.07 5.23 -7.66
CA THR A 161 -7.70 5.84 -6.49
C THR A 161 -7.80 7.36 -6.61
N THR A 162 -6.80 8.01 -7.23
CA THR A 162 -6.84 9.44 -7.52
C THR A 162 -7.89 9.75 -8.58
N GLU A 163 -7.99 8.94 -9.64
CA GLU A 163 -9.02 9.11 -10.69
C GLU A 163 -10.43 9.00 -10.09
N GLU A 164 -10.67 8.02 -9.21
CA GLU A 164 -11.95 7.85 -8.50
C GLU A 164 -12.25 9.06 -7.59
N ALA A 165 -11.25 9.54 -6.86
CA ALA A 165 -11.39 10.70 -5.97
C ALA A 165 -11.71 11.98 -6.74
N LEU A 166 -11.07 12.19 -7.91
CA LEU A 166 -11.36 13.34 -8.77
C LEU A 166 -12.75 13.29 -9.38
N LYS A 167 -13.21 12.10 -9.82
CA LYS A 167 -14.56 11.90 -10.37
C LYS A 167 -15.67 12.06 -9.34
N ALA A 168 -15.38 11.86 -8.06
CA ALA A 168 -16.35 12.05 -6.97
C ALA A 168 -16.63 13.54 -6.68
N VAL A 169 -15.79 14.45 -7.16
CA VAL A 169 -16.00 15.91 -7.03
C VAL A 169 -17.05 16.37 -8.05
N PRO A 170 -18.14 17.06 -7.63
CA PRO A 170 -19.14 17.57 -8.55
C PRO A 170 -18.55 18.49 -9.62
N ASP A 171 -19.10 18.46 -10.84
CA ASP A 171 -18.65 19.29 -11.95
C ASP A 171 -18.69 20.78 -11.60
N SER A 172 -17.52 21.36 -11.35
CA SER A 172 -17.35 22.77 -10.93
C SER A 172 -17.10 23.73 -12.11
N PHE A 173 -17.18 23.23 -13.35
CA PHE A 173 -16.80 23.98 -14.56
C PHE A 173 -17.87 24.93 -15.11
N GLY A 174 -19.06 24.99 -14.49
CA GLY A 174 -20.22 25.74 -15.02
C GLY A 174 -20.10 27.28 -15.07
N LEU A 175 -19.01 27.87 -14.57
CA LEU A 175 -18.88 29.33 -14.39
C LEU A 175 -17.78 30.00 -15.24
N GLY A 176 -17.32 29.37 -16.33
CA GLY A 176 -16.38 30.00 -17.29
C GLY A 176 -14.94 30.20 -16.75
N ALA A 177 -14.58 29.57 -15.65
CA ALA A 177 -13.24 29.66 -15.09
C ALA A 177 -12.19 28.91 -15.95
N VAL A 178 -10.94 29.43 -15.96
CA VAL A 178 -9.82 28.77 -16.64
C VAL A 178 -9.61 27.37 -16.03
N LYS A 179 -9.68 26.35 -16.88
CA LYS A 179 -9.67 24.92 -16.51
C LYS A 179 -8.54 24.56 -15.51
N LEU A 180 -7.32 25.00 -15.78
CA LEU A 180 -6.17 24.76 -14.92
C LEU A 180 -6.37 25.31 -13.50
N ARG A 181 -6.91 26.53 -13.38
CA ARG A 181 -7.16 27.17 -12.08
C ARG A 181 -8.22 26.43 -11.28
N THR A 182 -9.27 25.96 -11.95
CA THR A 182 -10.34 25.17 -11.32
C THR A 182 -9.81 23.83 -10.78
N VAL A 183 -8.99 23.13 -11.59
CA VAL A 183 -8.37 21.88 -11.17
C VAL A 183 -7.54 22.07 -9.91
N PHE A 184 -6.62 23.01 -9.87
CA PHE A 184 -5.69 23.14 -8.74
C PHE A 184 -6.29 23.86 -7.51
N ARG A 185 -7.32 24.70 -7.69
CA ARG A 185 -7.93 25.45 -6.57
C ARG A 185 -9.21 24.85 -6.01
N ILE A 186 -9.91 24.04 -6.78
CA ILE A 186 -11.22 23.49 -6.38
C ILE A 186 -11.19 21.97 -6.39
N VAL A 187 -10.93 21.36 -7.56
CA VAL A 187 -11.07 19.91 -7.74
C VAL A 187 -10.03 19.15 -6.93
N LEU A 188 -8.76 19.50 -7.07
CA LEU A 188 -7.67 18.81 -6.38
C LEU A 188 -7.78 18.93 -4.84
N PRO A 189 -7.99 20.10 -4.22
CA PRO A 189 -8.21 20.19 -2.77
C PRO A 189 -9.41 19.37 -2.27
N SER A 190 -10.49 19.32 -3.05
CA SER A 190 -11.67 18.52 -2.70
C SER A 190 -11.42 17.02 -2.83
N ALA A 191 -10.54 16.58 -3.73
CA ALA A 191 -10.16 15.19 -3.94
C ALA A 191 -9.06 14.69 -2.97
N VAL A 192 -8.36 15.59 -2.25
CA VAL A 192 -7.25 15.25 -1.34
C VAL A 192 -7.58 14.10 -0.38
N PRO A 193 -8.76 14.01 0.27
CA PRO A 193 -9.05 12.90 1.18
C PRO A 193 -9.00 11.53 0.50
N GLY A 194 -9.55 11.43 -0.73
CA GLY A 194 -9.52 10.20 -1.52
C GLY A 194 -8.12 9.87 -2.04
N ILE A 195 -7.35 10.88 -2.46
CA ILE A 195 -5.95 10.72 -2.86
C ILE A 195 -5.11 10.18 -1.68
N LEU A 196 -5.27 10.76 -0.49
CA LEU A 196 -4.59 10.29 0.71
C LEU A 196 -4.95 8.85 1.07
N ALA A 197 -6.22 8.44 0.90
CA ALA A 197 -6.61 7.05 1.09
C ALA A 197 -5.84 6.11 0.16
N GLY A 198 -5.68 6.48 -1.11
CA GLY A 198 -4.86 5.74 -2.08
C GLY A 198 -3.39 5.65 -1.70
N VAL A 199 -2.81 6.76 -1.22
CA VAL A 199 -1.42 6.79 -0.73
C VAL A 199 -1.25 5.89 0.50
N ILE A 200 -2.20 5.86 1.44
CA ILE A 200 -2.18 4.98 2.60
C ILE A 200 -2.17 3.50 2.18
N LEU A 201 -3.01 3.13 1.22
CA LEU A 201 -3.03 1.78 0.67
C LEU A 201 -1.69 1.42 0.01
N ALA A 202 -1.09 2.36 -0.72
CA ALA A 202 0.22 2.18 -1.35
C ALA A 202 1.32 1.98 -0.29
N VAL A 203 1.33 2.74 0.80
CA VAL A 203 2.26 2.55 1.92
C VAL A 203 2.14 1.15 2.52
N GLY A 204 0.92 0.68 2.80
CA GLY A 204 0.69 -0.68 3.32
C GLY A 204 1.26 -1.76 2.38
N ARG A 205 1.09 -1.58 1.07
CA ARG A 205 1.62 -2.48 0.05
C ARG A 205 3.15 -2.46 -0.01
N ILE A 206 3.79 -1.29 0.06
CA ILE A 206 5.26 -1.16 0.07
C ILE A 206 5.86 -1.83 1.30
N VAL A 207 5.34 -1.53 2.50
CA VAL A 207 5.88 -2.02 3.77
C VAL A 207 5.82 -3.53 3.89
N GLY A 208 4.77 -4.15 3.32
CA GLY A 208 4.60 -5.62 3.29
C GLY A 208 5.30 -6.31 2.12
N GLU A 209 5.91 -5.57 1.18
CA GLU A 209 6.46 -6.18 -0.03
C GLU A 209 7.76 -6.94 0.28
N THR A 210 7.81 -8.18 -0.19
CA THR A 210 8.93 -9.08 0.01
C THR A 210 9.49 -9.58 -1.33
N ALA A 211 8.64 -10.14 -2.19
CA ALA A 211 9.07 -10.86 -3.38
C ALA A 211 9.81 -9.95 -4.39
N ALA A 212 9.28 -8.77 -4.66
CA ALA A 212 9.93 -7.83 -5.58
C ALA A 212 11.27 -7.33 -5.03
N LEU A 213 11.38 -7.11 -3.71
CA LEU A 213 12.57 -6.53 -3.09
C LEU A 213 13.73 -7.50 -2.96
N ILE A 214 13.49 -8.78 -2.79
CA ILE A 214 14.56 -9.80 -2.79
C ILE A 214 15.35 -9.75 -4.11
N TYR A 215 14.68 -9.49 -5.23
CA TYR A 215 15.29 -9.45 -6.55
C TYR A 215 15.86 -8.08 -6.92
N THR A 216 15.58 -7.02 -6.17
CA THR A 216 15.97 -5.64 -6.55
C THR A 216 16.78 -4.93 -5.50
N ALA A 217 16.33 -4.90 -4.24
CA ALA A 217 17.04 -4.30 -3.12
C ALA A 217 18.05 -5.27 -2.48
N GLY A 218 17.80 -6.57 -2.61
CA GLY A 218 18.63 -7.62 -2.04
C GLY A 218 18.27 -7.97 -0.59
N THR A 219 19.17 -8.73 0.06
CA THR A 219 18.92 -9.32 1.39
C THR A 219 19.99 -8.94 2.43
N VAL A 220 20.85 -7.95 2.14
CA VAL A 220 21.88 -7.47 3.07
C VAL A 220 21.23 -6.87 4.31
N ALA A 221 21.70 -7.26 5.49
CA ALA A 221 21.09 -6.90 6.78
C ALA A 221 21.46 -5.52 7.30
N ASP A 222 22.42 -4.85 6.68
CA ASP A 222 22.94 -3.57 7.14
C ASP A 222 22.17 -2.38 6.55
N ILE A 223 22.41 -1.20 7.15
CA ILE A 223 22.00 0.08 6.55
C ILE A 223 23.08 0.46 5.54
N PRO A 224 22.78 0.59 4.26
CA PRO A 224 23.79 0.99 3.28
C PRO A 224 24.16 2.48 3.41
N ASP A 225 25.41 2.82 3.03
CA ASP A 225 25.91 4.20 3.08
C ASP A 225 25.20 5.16 2.10
N GLY A 226 24.37 4.62 1.21
CA GLY A 226 23.58 5.41 0.26
C GLY A 226 22.54 4.57 -0.47
N VAL A 227 21.71 5.25 -1.26
CA VAL A 227 20.59 4.61 -1.98
C VAL A 227 20.99 3.58 -3.04
N MET A 228 22.25 3.59 -3.46
CA MET A 228 22.83 2.61 -4.40
C MET A 228 23.35 1.35 -3.69
N GLY A 229 23.33 1.30 -2.39
CA GLY A 229 23.71 0.11 -1.63
C GLY A 229 22.53 -0.83 -1.43
N SER A 230 22.85 -2.12 -1.21
CA SER A 230 21.87 -3.17 -0.92
C SER A 230 21.43 -3.11 0.54
N GLY A 231 20.14 -3.29 0.78
CA GLY A 231 19.58 -3.33 2.13
C GLY A 231 18.21 -4.00 2.16
N ARG A 232 18.00 -4.92 3.10
CA ARG A 232 16.72 -5.60 3.25
C ARG A 232 15.72 -4.77 4.06
N THR A 233 14.45 -4.81 3.66
CA THR A 233 13.33 -4.25 4.42
C THR A 233 12.90 -5.20 5.53
N LEU A 234 12.02 -4.73 6.43
CA LEU A 234 11.52 -5.52 7.55
C LEU A 234 10.78 -6.79 7.10
N ALA A 235 9.99 -6.71 6.01
CA ALA A 235 9.31 -7.85 5.43
C ALA A 235 10.30 -8.88 4.84
N VAL A 236 11.35 -8.41 4.16
CA VAL A 236 12.43 -9.27 3.65
C VAL A 236 13.25 -9.87 4.81
N HIS A 237 13.49 -9.10 5.88
CA HIS A 237 14.16 -9.56 7.07
C HIS A 237 13.42 -10.71 7.73
N MET A 238 12.12 -10.54 7.98
CA MET A 238 11.25 -11.59 8.52
C MET A 238 11.27 -12.85 7.65
N TYR A 239 11.17 -12.68 6.33
CA TYR A 239 11.24 -13.79 5.38
C TYR A 239 12.59 -14.54 5.44
N SER A 240 13.72 -13.82 5.50
CA SER A 240 15.05 -14.42 5.59
C SER A 240 15.21 -15.24 6.89
N MET A 241 14.82 -14.65 8.04
CA MET A 241 14.85 -15.35 9.33
C MET A 241 14.00 -16.61 9.34
N SER A 242 12.79 -16.54 8.79
CA SER A 242 11.87 -17.67 8.70
C SER A 242 12.40 -18.78 7.79
N ARG A 243 13.05 -18.42 6.68
CA ARG A 243 13.57 -19.39 5.71
C ARG A 243 14.79 -20.15 6.22
N GLU A 244 15.64 -19.51 6.99
CA GLU A 244 16.82 -20.13 7.59
C GLU A 244 16.46 -21.14 8.67
N GLY A 245 15.25 -21.06 9.26
CA GLY A 245 14.74 -21.98 10.27
C GLY A 245 15.44 -21.91 11.63
N LEU A 246 16.57 -21.20 11.71
CA LEU A 246 17.38 -21.07 12.92
C LEU A 246 16.88 -19.98 13.88
N HIS A 247 16.11 -19.03 13.37
CA HIS A 247 15.70 -17.82 14.08
C HIS A 247 14.18 -17.56 13.99
N MET A 248 13.38 -18.63 14.14
CA MET A 248 11.91 -18.52 14.03
C MET A 248 11.31 -17.58 15.08
N ASP A 249 11.87 -17.57 16.29
CA ASP A 249 11.41 -16.70 17.38
C ASP A 249 11.61 -15.21 17.03
N GLN A 250 12.77 -14.86 16.45
CA GLN A 250 13.02 -13.51 15.96
C GLN A 250 12.16 -13.15 14.75
N ALA A 251 11.84 -14.11 13.89
CA ALA A 251 10.91 -13.92 12.78
C ALA A 251 9.50 -13.55 13.29
N TYR A 252 8.98 -14.24 14.32
CA TYR A 252 7.71 -13.89 14.95
C TYR A 252 7.76 -12.52 15.63
N ALA A 253 8.84 -12.21 16.36
CA ALA A 253 9.02 -10.89 16.96
C ALA A 253 9.06 -9.79 15.89
N THR A 254 9.75 -10.02 14.78
CA THR A 254 9.80 -9.10 13.63
C THR A 254 8.40 -8.92 13.01
N ALA A 255 7.60 -9.99 12.90
CA ALA A 255 6.23 -9.93 12.42
C ALA A 255 5.34 -9.04 13.30
N VAL A 256 5.51 -9.11 14.65
CA VAL A 256 4.79 -8.22 15.57
C VAL A 256 5.19 -6.76 15.34
N VAL A 257 6.49 -6.47 15.22
CA VAL A 257 6.98 -5.10 14.96
C VAL A 257 6.47 -4.59 13.62
N LEU A 258 6.46 -5.43 12.57
CA LEU A 258 5.90 -5.08 11.27
C LEU A 258 4.40 -4.77 11.36
N LEU A 259 3.63 -5.57 12.10
CA LEU A 259 2.21 -5.34 12.34
C LEU A 259 1.96 -3.99 13.04
N VAL A 260 2.72 -3.70 14.11
CA VAL A 260 2.65 -2.43 14.85
C VAL A 260 3.01 -1.25 13.94
N LEU A 261 4.07 -1.40 13.12
CA LEU A 261 4.50 -0.39 12.16
C LEU A 261 3.37 -0.07 11.16
N VAL A 262 2.78 -1.10 10.56
CA VAL A 262 1.68 -0.92 9.56
C VAL A 262 0.46 -0.26 10.20
N ILE A 263 0.05 -0.70 11.40
CA ILE A 263 -1.05 -0.09 12.13
C ILE A 263 -0.73 1.37 12.47
N GLY A 264 0.49 1.64 12.95
CA GLY A 264 0.95 2.99 13.28
C GLY A 264 0.95 3.93 12.08
N ILE A 265 1.46 3.49 10.93
CA ILE A 265 1.48 4.27 9.69
C ILE A 265 0.04 4.53 9.21
N ASN A 266 -0.82 3.52 9.21
CA ASN A 266 -2.21 3.68 8.80
C ASN A 266 -2.98 4.64 9.73
N TRP A 267 -2.77 4.54 11.04
CA TRP A 267 -3.36 5.45 12.02
C TRP A 267 -2.89 6.89 11.81
N LEU A 268 -1.56 7.10 11.67
CA LEU A 268 -0.96 8.41 11.45
C LEU A 268 -1.47 9.04 10.14
N SER A 269 -1.49 8.27 9.07
CA SER A 269 -1.98 8.71 7.76
C SER A 269 -3.46 9.10 7.82
N GLY A 270 -4.30 8.29 8.49
CA GLY A 270 -5.72 8.60 8.72
C GLY A 270 -5.93 9.86 9.58
N PHE A 271 -5.05 10.09 10.56
CA PHE A 271 -5.06 11.31 11.39
C PHE A 271 -4.71 12.54 10.55
N ILE A 272 -3.67 12.46 9.71
CA ILE A 272 -3.26 13.55 8.80
C ILE A 272 -4.38 13.85 7.81
N ALA A 273 -4.98 12.83 7.19
CA ALA A 273 -6.10 12.99 6.27
C ALA A 273 -7.28 13.74 6.91
N LYS A 274 -7.67 13.36 8.13
CA LYS A 274 -8.75 14.04 8.88
C LYS A 274 -8.41 15.50 9.20
N LYS A 275 -7.16 15.81 9.52
CA LYS A 275 -6.74 17.17 9.85
C LYS A 275 -6.78 18.10 8.64
N ILE A 276 -6.33 17.59 7.47
CA ILE A 276 -6.38 18.32 6.20
C ILE A 276 -7.84 18.61 5.79
N THR A 277 -8.71 17.59 5.91
CA THR A 277 -10.14 17.74 5.57
C THR A 277 -10.85 18.76 6.46
N LYS A 278 -10.57 18.78 7.77
CA LYS A 278 -11.15 19.76 8.70
C LYS A 278 -10.65 21.20 8.45
N GLY A 279 -9.40 21.35 7.99
CA GLY A 279 -8.83 22.68 7.65
C GLY A 279 -9.53 23.32 6.45
N ASN A 280 -9.96 22.52 5.48
CA ASN A 280 -10.67 23.03 4.29
C ASN A 280 -12.16 23.36 4.56
N GLY A 281 -12.79 22.76 5.57
CA GLY A 281 -14.20 23.02 5.93
C GLY A 281 -14.42 24.27 6.78
N ASN A 282 -13.38 24.86 7.38
CA ASN A 282 -13.49 26.07 8.22
C ASN A 282 -13.28 27.39 7.42
N GLY A 283 -13.13 27.31 6.11
CA GLY A 283 -12.99 28.49 5.24
C GLY A 283 -14.30 29.00 4.62
N GLU A 284 -15.45 28.39 4.93
CA GLU A 284 -16.77 28.74 4.37
C GLU A 284 -17.75 29.34 5.42
N ASN A 285 -17.25 30.06 6.43
CA ASN A 285 -18.10 30.87 7.30
C ASN A 285 -17.71 32.36 7.20
#